data_c5380ae7a36f033fea9997e458bd4a25
#
_entry.id   c5380ae7a36f033fea9997e458bd4a25
#
_cell.length_a   1.000
_cell.length_b   1.000
_cell.length_c   1.000
_cell.angle_alpha   90.00
_cell.angle_beta   90.00
_cell.angle_gamma   90.00
#
_symmetry.space_group_name_H-M   'P 1'
#
loop_
_entity.id
_entity.type
_entity.pdbx_description
1 polymer ?
#
loop_
_entity_poly.entity_id
_entity_poly.type
_entity_poly.pdbx_seq_one_letter_code
_entity_poly.pdbx_strand_id
1 'polypeptide(L)'
;VAMHVAGNLKIPVLVLDTEMSKEDHYNRILANLSGVEINKIATGKFSENEIDKEKVNNAKDQMSDIPYHYISIAGQPFESVLSCMRKWIYQHVGFDDNGQTKDCLIVYDYLKLMGSESISSAMQEYQVLGFQITKLHNFMVKYDVPCLSFVQLNRDGITKESTDVVSGSDRLIWLCTSFSI
;
A
#
# COMPACT_ATOMS: atom_id res chain seq x y z
N VAL A 1 1.87 10.36 -2.61
CA VAL A 1 2.88 9.66 -3.43
C VAL A 1 2.19 8.74 -4.43
N ALA A 2 1.44 7.70 -4.03
CA ALA A 2 0.86 6.68 -4.91
C ALA A 2 0.04 7.26 -6.08
N MET A 3 -0.93 8.15 -5.78
CA MET A 3 -1.74 8.82 -6.80
C MET A 3 -0.92 9.71 -7.73
N HIS A 4 0.14 10.35 -7.24
CA HIS A 4 1.03 11.16 -8.07
C HIS A 4 1.81 10.29 -9.07
N VAL A 5 2.38 9.17 -8.59
CA VAL A 5 3.13 8.23 -9.44
C VAL A 5 2.20 7.63 -10.50
N ALA A 6 1.04 7.14 -10.12
CA ALA A 6 0.10 6.55 -11.07
C ALA A 6 -0.52 7.58 -12.02
N GLY A 7 -0.96 8.72 -11.50
CA GLY A 7 -1.68 9.73 -12.27
C GLY A 7 -0.79 10.57 -13.18
N ASN A 8 0.34 11.05 -12.65
CA ASN A 8 1.21 11.99 -13.37
C ASN A 8 2.31 11.27 -14.17
N LEU A 9 2.93 10.24 -13.58
CA LEU A 9 4.01 9.51 -14.24
C LEU A 9 3.50 8.33 -15.07
N LYS A 10 2.22 7.97 -14.94
CA LYS A 10 1.58 6.81 -15.60
C LYS A 10 2.29 5.48 -15.32
N ILE A 11 2.97 5.40 -14.19
CA ILE A 11 3.62 4.17 -13.70
C ILE A 11 2.60 3.36 -12.90
N PRO A 12 2.44 2.06 -13.16
CA PRO A 12 1.53 1.21 -12.39
C PRO A 12 1.85 1.20 -10.89
N VAL A 13 0.83 1.42 -10.07
CA VAL A 13 0.95 1.42 -8.61
C VAL A 13 0.01 0.39 -7.99
N LEU A 14 0.53 -0.45 -7.11
CA LEU A 14 -0.25 -1.33 -6.24
C LEU A 14 -0.22 -0.79 -4.82
N VAL A 15 -1.39 -0.55 -4.24
CA VAL A 15 -1.55 -0.24 -2.82
C VAL A 15 -2.15 -1.44 -2.10
N LEU A 16 -1.40 -1.93 -1.11
CA LEU A 16 -1.81 -3.00 -0.20
C LEU A 16 -2.12 -2.37 1.15
N ASP A 17 -3.36 -2.48 1.58
CA ASP A 17 -3.86 -1.84 2.80
C ASP A 17 -4.29 -2.90 3.82
N THR A 18 -3.83 -2.75 5.06
CA THR A 18 -4.10 -3.71 6.13
C THR A 18 -5.33 -3.38 6.97
N GLU A 19 -5.97 -2.24 6.78
CA GLU A 19 -7.03 -1.75 7.66
C GLU A 19 -8.29 -1.29 6.92
N MET A 20 -8.12 -0.58 5.80
CA MET A 20 -9.22 0.09 5.15
C MET A 20 -9.98 -0.82 4.19
N SER A 21 -11.29 -0.62 4.09
CA SER A 21 -12.10 -1.24 3.05
C SER A 21 -11.81 -0.63 1.68
N LYS A 22 -12.06 -1.39 0.63
CA LYS A 22 -11.93 -0.87 -0.75
C LYS A 22 -12.84 0.34 -0.99
N GLU A 23 -14.04 0.31 -0.46
CA GLU A 23 -15.04 1.38 -0.60
C GLU A 23 -14.55 2.67 0.08
N ASP A 24 -14.10 2.59 1.34
CA ASP A 24 -13.59 3.74 2.07
C ASP A 24 -12.38 4.37 1.37
N HIS A 25 -11.49 3.53 0.85
CA HIS A 25 -10.31 3.98 0.12
C HIS A 25 -10.70 4.75 -1.15
N TYR A 26 -11.61 4.19 -1.97
CA TYR A 26 -12.08 4.86 -3.19
C TYR A 26 -12.85 6.15 -2.89
N ASN A 27 -13.66 6.20 -1.84
CA ASN A 27 -14.35 7.41 -1.41
C ASN A 27 -13.35 8.53 -1.06
N ARG A 28 -12.23 8.20 -0.40
CA ARG A 28 -11.14 9.17 -0.11
C ARG A 28 -10.47 9.67 -1.37
N ILE A 29 -10.20 8.81 -2.35
CA ILE A 29 -9.62 9.22 -3.63
C ILE A 29 -10.58 10.13 -4.37
N LEU A 30 -11.85 9.77 -4.47
CA LEU A 30 -12.87 10.59 -5.12
C LEU A 30 -13.02 11.95 -4.44
N ALA A 31 -12.99 12.01 -3.10
CA ALA A 31 -13.02 13.26 -2.36
C ALA A 31 -11.81 14.15 -2.68
N ASN A 32 -10.63 13.55 -2.76
CA ASN A 32 -9.39 14.27 -3.09
C ASN A 32 -9.40 14.81 -4.53
N LEU A 33 -9.84 14.03 -5.51
CA LEU A 33 -9.87 14.41 -6.92
C LEU A 33 -10.98 15.41 -7.24
N SER A 34 -12.17 15.21 -6.65
CA SER A 34 -13.34 16.06 -6.92
C SER A 34 -13.39 17.34 -6.09
N GLY A 35 -12.69 17.36 -4.94
CA GLY A 35 -12.83 18.42 -3.93
C GLY A 35 -14.19 18.41 -3.22
N VAL A 36 -14.98 17.34 -3.36
CA VAL A 36 -16.27 17.16 -2.67
C VAL A 36 -16.02 16.45 -1.34
N GLU A 37 -16.75 16.88 -0.32
CA GLU A 37 -16.65 16.34 1.04
C GLU A 37 -16.89 14.83 1.06
N ILE A 38 -16.00 14.08 1.75
CA ILE A 38 -16.05 12.62 1.80
C ILE A 38 -17.39 12.08 2.32
N ASN A 39 -18.01 12.74 3.29
CA ASN A 39 -19.30 12.31 3.84
C ASN A 39 -20.43 12.40 2.80
N LYS A 40 -20.38 13.39 1.91
CA LYS A 40 -21.35 13.51 0.81
C LYS A 40 -21.15 12.37 -0.21
N ILE A 41 -19.90 11.99 -0.47
CA ILE A 41 -19.59 10.88 -1.39
C ILE A 41 -20.04 9.56 -0.78
N ALA A 42 -19.64 9.26 0.45
CA ALA A 42 -19.97 8.01 1.13
C ALA A 42 -21.47 7.78 1.33
N THR A 43 -22.25 8.87 1.50
CA THR A 43 -23.70 8.78 1.68
C THR A 43 -24.50 8.97 0.37
N GLY A 44 -23.83 9.23 -0.75
CA GLY A 44 -24.49 9.50 -2.04
C GLY A 44 -25.11 10.89 -2.17
N LYS A 45 -25.06 11.74 -1.11
CA LYS A 45 -25.64 13.09 -1.09
C LYS A 45 -25.02 14.07 -2.07
N PHE A 46 -23.85 13.77 -2.63
CA PHE A 46 -23.27 14.56 -3.72
C PHE A 46 -24.19 14.62 -4.94
N SER A 47 -25.08 13.63 -5.12
CA SER A 47 -26.03 13.60 -6.24
C SER A 47 -27.19 14.59 -6.12
N GLU A 48 -27.41 15.16 -4.94
CA GLU A 48 -28.43 16.17 -4.68
C GLU A 48 -28.02 17.57 -5.20
N ASN A 49 -26.75 17.77 -5.52
CA ASN A 49 -26.21 19.00 -6.08
C ASN A 49 -25.55 18.74 -7.43
N GLU A 50 -26.02 19.36 -8.49
CA GLU A 50 -25.52 19.10 -9.87
C GLU A 50 -24.02 19.43 -10.02
N ILE A 51 -23.51 20.45 -9.32
CA ILE A 51 -22.07 20.80 -9.35
C ILE A 51 -21.23 19.72 -8.69
N ASP A 52 -21.65 19.25 -7.50
CA ASP A 52 -20.93 18.18 -6.78
C ASP A 52 -20.98 16.87 -7.59
N LYS A 53 -22.12 16.57 -8.21
CA LYS A 53 -22.34 15.40 -9.06
C LYS A 53 -21.42 15.41 -10.28
N GLU A 54 -21.32 16.54 -10.97
CA GLU A 54 -20.41 16.70 -12.12
C GLU A 54 -18.96 16.53 -11.70
N LYS A 55 -18.53 17.16 -10.60
CA LYS A 55 -17.16 16.99 -10.06
C LYS A 55 -16.82 15.55 -9.74
N VAL A 56 -17.72 14.82 -9.08
CA VAL A 56 -17.51 13.42 -8.72
C VAL A 56 -17.48 12.52 -9.96
N ASN A 57 -18.33 12.78 -10.96
CA ASN A 57 -18.29 12.03 -12.22
C ASN A 57 -16.98 12.26 -12.97
N ASN A 58 -16.54 13.50 -13.10
CA ASN A 58 -15.24 13.83 -13.71
C ASN A 58 -14.07 13.15 -12.96
N ALA A 59 -14.14 13.08 -11.63
CA ALA A 59 -13.14 12.37 -10.83
C ALA A 59 -13.16 10.85 -11.08
N LYS A 60 -14.33 10.24 -11.26
CA LYS A 60 -14.45 8.81 -11.65
C LYS A 60 -13.85 8.53 -13.02
N ASP A 61 -14.12 9.40 -14.00
CA ASP A 61 -13.57 9.27 -15.34
C ASP A 61 -12.04 9.39 -15.30
N GLN A 62 -11.50 10.35 -14.55
CA GLN A 62 -10.06 10.48 -14.35
C GLN A 62 -9.45 9.23 -13.73
N MET A 63 -10.12 8.60 -12.75
CA MET A 63 -9.62 7.38 -12.10
C MET A 63 -9.53 6.19 -13.05
N SER A 64 -10.40 6.09 -14.03
CA SER A 64 -10.43 4.96 -14.98
C SER A 64 -9.15 4.88 -15.83
N ASP A 65 -8.49 6.01 -16.06
CA ASP A 65 -7.29 6.14 -16.88
C ASP A 65 -5.98 6.09 -16.06
N ILE A 66 -6.09 5.96 -14.74
CA ILE A 66 -4.94 5.92 -13.84
C ILE A 66 -4.58 4.44 -13.55
N PRO A 67 -3.34 3.99 -13.81
CA PRO A 67 -2.91 2.63 -13.50
C PRO A 67 -2.69 2.44 -11.99
N TYR A 68 -3.75 2.60 -11.22
CA TYR A 68 -3.78 2.53 -9.76
C TYR A 68 -4.61 1.35 -9.29
N HIS A 69 -3.98 0.44 -8.58
CA HIS A 69 -4.59 -0.77 -8.07
C HIS A 69 -4.59 -0.76 -6.54
N TYR A 70 -5.75 -1.01 -5.96
CA TYR A 70 -5.91 -1.10 -4.51
C TYR A 70 -6.42 -2.47 -4.10
N ILE A 71 -5.79 -3.06 -3.11
CA ILE A 71 -6.19 -4.36 -2.54
C ILE A 71 -6.15 -4.26 -1.03
N SER A 72 -7.30 -4.49 -0.39
CA SER A 72 -7.37 -4.69 1.05
C SER A 72 -6.84 -6.08 1.39
N ILE A 73 -5.82 -6.13 2.21
CA ILE A 73 -5.16 -7.36 2.68
C ILE A 73 -5.47 -7.65 4.16
N ALA A 74 -6.46 -6.94 4.72
CA ALA A 74 -6.90 -7.14 6.09
C ALA A 74 -7.32 -8.60 6.33
N GLY A 75 -6.77 -9.22 7.37
CA GLY A 75 -7.07 -10.60 7.75
C GLY A 75 -6.51 -11.69 6.82
N GLN A 76 -5.76 -11.34 5.78
CA GLN A 76 -5.13 -12.32 4.90
C GLN A 76 -3.81 -12.85 5.47
N PRO A 77 -3.45 -14.12 5.24
CA PRO A 77 -2.13 -14.62 5.57
C PRO A 77 -1.07 -13.98 4.68
N PHE A 78 0.14 -13.81 5.22
CA PHE A 78 1.22 -13.10 4.56
C PHE A 78 1.63 -13.73 3.21
N GLU A 79 1.58 -15.05 3.09
CA GLU A 79 1.87 -15.78 1.85
C GLU A 79 0.89 -15.42 0.73
N SER A 80 -0.37 -15.18 1.07
CA SER A 80 -1.39 -14.71 0.11
C SER A 80 -1.07 -13.31 -0.39
N VAL A 81 -0.52 -12.44 0.45
CA VAL A 81 -0.09 -11.09 0.04
C VAL A 81 1.05 -11.17 -0.98
N LEU A 82 2.08 -11.98 -0.72
CA LEU A 82 3.18 -12.20 -1.68
C LEU A 82 2.68 -12.77 -3.01
N SER A 83 1.71 -13.67 -2.95
CA SER A 83 1.08 -14.24 -4.16
C SER A 83 0.27 -13.20 -4.93
N CYS A 84 -0.43 -12.32 -4.23
CA CYS A 84 -1.17 -11.20 -4.79
C CYS A 84 -0.24 -10.21 -5.53
N MET A 85 0.86 -9.79 -4.89
CA MET A 85 1.87 -8.93 -5.51
C MET A 85 2.45 -9.55 -6.78
N ARG A 86 2.78 -10.85 -6.73
CA ARG A 86 3.29 -11.58 -7.90
C ARG A 86 2.29 -11.58 -9.05
N LYS A 87 1.03 -11.93 -8.79
CA LYS A 87 -0.04 -11.91 -9.80
C LYS A 87 -0.20 -10.52 -10.42
N TRP A 88 -0.16 -9.47 -9.58
CA TRP A 88 -0.28 -8.10 -10.05
C TRP A 88 0.86 -7.71 -10.98
N ILE A 89 2.13 -8.06 -10.65
CA ILE A 89 3.27 -7.80 -11.53
C ILE A 89 3.05 -8.46 -12.91
N TYR A 90 2.66 -9.74 -12.94
CA TYR A 90 2.44 -10.46 -14.20
C TYR A 90 1.25 -9.93 -15.01
N GLN A 91 0.21 -9.43 -14.37
CA GLN A 91 -1.02 -9.01 -15.04
C GLN A 91 -1.02 -7.55 -15.49
N HIS A 92 -0.34 -6.67 -14.74
CA HIS A 92 -0.49 -5.22 -14.89
C HIS A 92 0.83 -4.48 -15.16
N VAL A 93 1.98 -5.08 -14.87
CA VAL A 93 3.29 -4.46 -15.07
C VAL A 93 4.02 -5.12 -16.25
N GLY A 94 4.21 -6.43 -16.18
CA GLY A 94 4.97 -7.19 -17.15
C GLY A 94 6.48 -7.03 -16.99
N PHE A 95 7.20 -7.54 -18.00
CA PHE A 95 8.67 -7.61 -18.02
C PHE A 95 9.20 -6.99 -19.31
N ASP A 96 10.43 -6.52 -19.27
CA ASP A 96 11.16 -6.06 -20.45
C ASP A 96 11.77 -7.25 -21.23
N ASP A 97 12.49 -6.94 -22.31
CA ASP A 97 13.12 -7.95 -23.19
C ASP A 97 14.25 -8.73 -22.48
N ASN A 98 14.78 -8.21 -21.37
CA ASN A 98 15.79 -8.85 -20.53
C ASN A 98 15.17 -9.68 -19.40
N GLY A 99 13.83 -9.71 -19.29
CA GLY A 99 13.12 -10.39 -18.23
C GLY A 99 13.08 -9.64 -16.90
N GLN A 100 13.45 -8.35 -16.87
CA GLN A 100 13.34 -7.48 -15.70
C GLN A 100 11.94 -6.90 -15.60
N THR A 101 11.45 -6.73 -14.38
CA THR A 101 10.14 -6.11 -14.15
C THR A 101 10.17 -4.66 -14.65
N LYS A 102 9.16 -4.26 -15.41
CA LYS A 102 8.99 -2.86 -15.84
C LYS A 102 8.73 -1.96 -14.66
N ASP A 103 8.89 -0.63 -14.86
CA ASP A 103 8.67 0.37 -13.82
C ASP A 103 7.30 0.21 -13.16
N CYS A 104 7.30 0.13 -11.84
CA CYS A 104 6.11 0.06 -11.02
C CYS A 104 6.43 0.50 -9.59
N LEU A 105 5.40 0.68 -8.76
CA LEU A 105 5.55 0.97 -7.33
C LEU A 105 4.58 0.11 -6.53
N ILE A 106 5.07 -0.52 -5.47
CA ILE A 106 4.24 -1.15 -4.45
C ILE A 106 4.23 -0.27 -3.20
N VAL A 107 3.03 0.03 -2.70
CA VAL A 107 2.82 0.72 -1.42
C VAL A 107 2.20 -0.27 -0.44
N TYR A 108 2.85 -0.47 0.70
CA TYR A 108 2.40 -1.38 1.75
C TYR A 108 2.02 -0.57 3.00
N ASP A 109 0.73 -0.41 3.24
CA ASP A 109 0.18 0.43 4.30
C ASP A 109 -0.63 -0.39 5.31
N TYR A 110 -0.06 -0.67 6.44
CA TYR A 110 1.28 -0.57 6.96
C TYR A 110 1.81 -1.96 7.36
N LEU A 111 3.11 -2.09 7.61
CA LEU A 111 3.71 -3.34 8.07
C LEU A 111 3.26 -3.63 9.50
N LYS A 112 2.43 -4.67 9.65
CA LYS A 112 1.96 -5.20 10.93
C LYS A 112 2.05 -6.71 10.95
N LEU A 113 1.92 -7.28 12.13
CA LEU A 113 1.84 -8.73 12.30
C LEU A 113 0.66 -9.31 11.52
N MET A 114 0.95 -10.25 10.65
CA MET A 114 -0.04 -11.01 9.91
C MET A 114 0.12 -12.50 10.21
N GLY A 115 -0.98 -13.23 10.17
CA GLY A 115 -0.93 -14.68 10.24
C GLY A 115 -0.08 -15.23 9.09
N SER A 116 0.66 -16.31 9.33
CA SER A 116 1.46 -16.99 8.33
C SER A 116 1.49 -18.48 8.63
N GLU A 117 1.40 -19.29 7.59
CA GLU A 117 1.50 -20.75 7.69
C GLU A 117 2.88 -21.21 8.21
N SER A 118 3.90 -20.36 8.03
CA SER A 118 5.29 -20.64 8.42
C SER A 118 5.60 -20.26 9.87
N ILE A 119 4.63 -19.74 10.64
CA ILE A 119 4.83 -19.28 12.00
C ILE A 119 4.42 -20.37 12.98
N SER A 120 5.36 -20.81 13.83
CA SER A 120 5.03 -21.66 14.97
C SER A 120 4.44 -20.81 16.11
N SER A 121 3.52 -21.39 16.88
CA SER A 121 2.94 -20.75 18.07
C SER A 121 3.95 -20.38 19.16
N ALA A 122 5.21 -20.83 19.03
CA ALA A 122 6.32 -20.54 19.95
C ALA A 122 7.12 -19.29 19.57
N MET A 123 6.89 -18.69 18.38
CA MET A 123 7.62 -17.49 17.94
C MET A 123 7.08 -16.25 18.60
N GLN A 124 7.97 -15.37 19.04
CA GLN A 124 7.57 -14.07 19.56
C GLN A 124 7.25 -13.09 18.43
N GLU A 125 6.38 -12.10 18.71
CA GLU A 125 5.88 -11.15 17.73
C GLU A 125 6.97 -10.47 16.88
N TYR A 126 8.06 -10.02 17.52
CA TYR A 126 9.18 -9.38 16.80
C TYR A 126 9.91 -10.34 15.84
N GLN A 127 9.93 -11.65 16.16
CA GLN A 127 10.53 -12.66 15.28
C GLN A 127 9.65 -12.87 14.04
N VAL A 128 8.33 -12.91 14.25
CA VAL A 128 7.35 -13.02 13.17
C VAL A 128 7.43 -11.82 12.24
N LEU A 129 7.44 -10.61 12.78
CA LEU A 129 7.58 -9.38 12.00
C LEU A 129 8.90 -9.35 11.23
N GLY A 130 10.01 -9.71 11.90
CA GLY A 130 11.32 -9.80 11.24
C GLY A 130 11.36 -10.82 10.10
N PHE A 131 10.65 -11.94 10.24
CA PHE A 131 10.51 -12.94 9.18
C PHE A 131 9.70 -12.38 7.99
N GLN A 132 8.55 -11.74 8.24
CA GLN A 132 7.72 -11.15 7.21
C GLN A 132 8.45 -10.06 6.43
N ILE A 133 9.17 -9.18 7.13
CA ILE A 133 9.99 -8.12 6.50
C ILE A 133 11.08 -8.73 5.62
N THR A 134 11.77 -9.77 6.10
CA THR A 134 12.81 -10.45 5.32
C THR A 134 12.21 -11.07 4.04
N LYS A 135 11.04 -11.70 4.13
CA LYS A 135 10.34 -12.25 2.96
C LYS A 135 9.90 -11.17 1.98
N LEU A 136 9.39 -10.03 2.48
CA LEU A 136 9.02 -8.89 1.67
C LEU A 136 10.24 -8.31 0.95
N HIS A 137 11.32 -8.06 1.67
CA HIS A 137 12.59 -7.58 1.09
C HIS A 137 13.10 -8.52 -0.01
N ASN A 138 13.16 -9.83 0.25
CA ASN A 138 13.60 -10.81 -0.73
C ASN A 138 12.68 -10.83 -1.97
N PHE A 139 11.38 -10.60 -1.79
CA PHE A 139 10.46 -10.44 -2.91
C PHE A 139 10.80 -9.21 -3.75
N MET A 140 11.03 -8.05 -3.11
CA MET A 140 11.37 -6.80 -3.80
C MET A 140 12.69 -6.94 -4.57
N VAL A 141 13.71 -7.51 -3.96
CA VAL A 141 15.00 -7.80 -4.62
C VAL A 141 14.84 -8.76 -5.79
N LYS A 142 14.06 -9.85 -5.60
CA LYS A 142 13.84 -10.84 -6.65
C LYS A 142 13.18 -10.28 -7.91
N TYR A 143 12.23 -9.37 -7.73
CA TYR A 143 11.46 -8.79 -8.83
C TYR A 143 11.98 -7.41 -9.26
N ASP A 144 13.00 -6.89 -8.58
CA ASP A 144 13.55 -5.54 -8.79
C ASP A 144 12.45 -4.45 -8.74
N VAL A 145 11.64 -4.48 -7.67
CA VAL A 145 10.47 -3.60 -7.51
C VAL A 145 10.63 -2.72 -6.29
N PRO A 146 10.52 -1.38 -6.41
CA PRO A 146 10.52 -0.48 -5.27
C PRO A 146 9.25 -0.66 -4.42
N CYS A 147 9.43 -0.61 -3.10
CA CYS A 147 8.35 -0.66 -2.13
C CYS A 147 8.43 0.52 -1.15
N LEU A 148 7.34 1.26 -1.07
CA LEU A 148 7.13 2.25 -0.01
C LEU A 148 6.28 1.61 1.08
N SER A 149 6.82 1.47 2.28
CA SER A 149 6.05 0.92 3.40
C SER A 149 6.05 1.86 4.59
N PHE A 150 5.02 1.74 5.42
CA PHE A 150 4.85 2.49 6.65
C PHE A 150 4.96 1.53 7.83
N VAL A 151 5.40 2.04 8.96
CA VAL A 151 5.51 1.30 10.21
C VAL A 151 4.94 2.13 11.34
N GLN A 152 4.39 1.46 12.34
CA GLN A 152 3.91 2.13 13.52
C GLN A 152 5.08 2.40 14.47
N LEU A 153 5.18 3.64 14.96
CA LEU A 153 6.13 3.99 16.02
C LEU A 153 5.60 3.52 17.38
N ASN A 154 6.50 3.21 18.30
CA ASN A 154 6.14 3.01 19.70
C ASN A 154 5.78 4.37 20.36
N ARG A 155 5.31 4.35 21.62
CA ARG A 155 4.88 5.56 22.31
C ARG A 155 6.01 6.60 22.49
N ASP A 156 7.25 6.16 22.54
CA ASP A 156 8.41 7.06 22.66
C ASP A 156 8.67 7.85 21.37
N GLY A 157 8.17 7.38 20.22
CA GLY A 157 8.26 8.05 18.93
C GLY A 157 7.51 9.38 18.85
N ILE A 158 6.66 9.69 19.83
CA ILE A 158 6.00 11.00 19.93
C ILE A 158 7.00 12.09 20.35
N THR A 159 8.06 11.72 21.05
CA THR A 159 9.02 12.65 21.67
C THR A 159 10.45 12.49 21.20
N LYS A 160 10.77 11.42 20.49
CA LYS A 160 12.12 11.07 20.03
C LYS A 160 12.13 10.79 18.54
N GLU A 161 12.94 11.50 17.80
CA GLU A 161 13.22 11.26 16.38
C GLU A 161 14.45 10.37 16.23
N SER A 162 14.32 9.09 16.65
CA SER A 162 15.39 8.10 16.51
C SER A 162 14.86 6.77 16.03
N THR A 163 15.73 5.96 15.46
CA THR A 163 15.37 4.61 14.96
C THR A 163 14.90 3.66 16.05
N ASP A 164 15.25 3.92 17.32
CA ASP A 164 14.85 3.12 18.48
C ASP A 164 13.33 3.13 18.74
N VAL A 165 12.62 4.09 18.15
CA VAL A 165 11.17 4.25 18.30
C VAL A 165 10.35 3.39 17.32
N VAL A 166 11.01 2.71 16.39
CA VAL A 166 10.34 1.80 15.46
C VAL A 166 9.89 0.55 16.20
N SER A 167 8.58 0.37 16.26
CA SER A 167 8.00 -0.80 16.91
C SER A 167 8.31 -2.07 16.13
N GLY A 168 8.86 -3.07 16.81
CA GLY A 168 8.81 -4.44 16.38
C GLY A 168 10.12 -5.07 15.94
N SER A 169 11.01 -4.46 15.19
CA SER A 169 12.24 -5.13 14.77
C SER A 169 13.29 -4.20 14.16
N ASP A 170 14.54 -4.31 14.63
CA ASP A 170 15.72 -3.67 14.01
C ASP A 170 15.91 -4.07 12.54
N ARG A 171 15.40 -5.23 12.14
CA ARG A 171 15.45 -5.69 10.74
C ARG A 171 14.75 -4.77 9.75
N LEU A 172 13.72 -4.04 10.21
CA LEU A 172 13.08 -3.00 9.39
C LEU A 172 14.08 -1.98 8.89
N ILE A 173 14.89 -1.47 9.81
CA ILE A 173 15.90 -0.44 9.52
C ILE A 173 17.04 -1.01 8.68
N TRP A 174 17.48 -2.22 8.95
CA TRP A 174 18.61 -2.84 8.24
C TRP A 174 18.28 -3.26 6.81
N LEU A 175 17.01 -3.58 6.52
CA LEU A 175 16.59 -4.04 5.20
C LEU A 175 16.01 -2.92 4.32
N CYS A 176 15.78 -1.71 4.84
CA CYS A 176 15.35 -0.58 4.04
C CYS A 176 16.54 0.16 3.41
N THR A 177 16.37 0.67 2.20
CA THR A 177 17.36 1.52 1.52
C THR A 177 17.30 2.96 1.99
N SER A 178 16.14 3.41 2.47
CA SER A 178 15.90 4.75 3.00
C SER A 178 14.86 4.69 4.10
N PHE A 179 15.07 5.41 5.18
CA PHE A 179 14.17 5.51 6.31
C PHE A 179 13.94 6.98 6.67
N SER A 180 12.68 7.35 6.91
CA SER A 180 12.29 8.70 7.33
C SER A 180 11.30 8.61 8.48
N ILE A 181 11.46 9.50 9.46
CA ILE A 181 10.55 9.71 10.59
C ILE A 181 9.85 11.04 10.42
#